data_e22747ea6df728b8e23865e79f5b922f
#
_entry.id   e22747ea6df728b8e23865e79f5b922f
#
_cell.length_a   1.000
_cell.length_b   1.000
_cell.length_c   1.000
_cell.angle_alpha   90.00
_cell.angle_beta   90.00
_cell.angle_gamma   90.00
#
_symmetry.space_group_name_H-M   'P 1'
#
loop_
_entity.id
_entity.type
_entity.pdbx_description
1 polymer ?
#
loop_
_entity_poly.entity_id
_entity_poly.type
_entity_poly.pdbx_seq_one_letter_code
_entity_poly.pdbx_strand_id
1 'polypeptide(L)'
;EYYTPHAVARIMSAILVNEKTKNVTCYDPSAGSGTLLMNLAHKIGEENCTIYSEDISQKSSNMLRLNLILNNLTPSIPNIIKTNTILNPFYLDKKFDYVVSNPPFKLDFSDFRDDLENDINKKRFFAGVPNIPKSKKESMAIYLLFIQHIMYSLDTKGKAAIVVPTGFITAQSGIERKIREALIERNWLRGVVSMPSNIFASTGTNVSIVFIDKEADSEKIVLVDASKLGQTIKEGKNQKTVLTATEEQRIIDAMNQKKAEEDFSV
;
A
#
# COMPACT_ATOMS: atom_id res chain seq x y z
N GLU A 1 -11.56 -2.21 -12.52
CA GLU A 1 -11.32 -2.53 -11.09
C GLU A 1 -9.97 -3.24 -10.98
N TYR A 2 -9.03 -2.64 -10.25
CA TYR A 2 -7.73 -3.27 -9.99
C TYR A 2 -7.88 -4.17 -8.77
N TYR A 3 -8.01 -5.45 -9.02
CA TYR A 3 -8.07 -6.45 -7.96
C TYR A 3 -6.66 -6.76 -7.43
N THR A 4 -6.48 -6.73 -6.10
CA THR A 4 -5.21 -7.10 -5.48
C THR A 4 -5.08 -8.62 -5.42
N PRO A 5 -4.02 -9.23 -6.01
CA PRO A 5 -3.80 -10.66 -5.91
C PRO A 5 -3.64 -11.11 -4.45
N HIS A 6 -4.21 -12.26 -4.11
CA HIS A 6 -4.10 -12.80 -2.75
C HIS A 6 -2.65 -13.07 -2.32
N ALA A 7 -1.78 -13.48 -3.24
CA ALA A 7 -0.35 -13.66 -2.95
C ALA A 7 0.31 -12.36 -2.47
N VAL A 8 0.03 -11.23 -3.12
CA VAL A 8 0.53 -9.91 -2.72
C VAL A 8 -0.02 -9.53 -1.34
N ALA A 9 -1.31 -9.73 -1.11
CA ALA A 9 -1.95 -9.45 0.18
C ALA A 9 -1.37 -10.30 1.32
N ARG A 10 -1.10 -11.59 1.09
CA ARG A 10 -0.45 -12.47 2.07
C ARG A 10 0.97 -12.03 2.41
N ILE A 11 1.77 -11.70 1.40
CA ILE A 11 3.14 -11.21 1.58
C ILE A 11 3.15 -9.92 2.40
N MET A 12 2.33 -8.95 2.04
CA MET A 12 2.22 -7.67 2.74
C MET A 12 1.85 -7.87 4.21
N SER A 13 0.82 -8.67 4.48
CA SER A 13 0.35 -8.93 5.83
C SER A 13 1.37 -9.68 6.69
N ALA A 14 2.04 -10.70 6.13
CA ALA A 14 3.04 -11.49 6.83
C ALA A 14 4.30 -10.70 7.18
N ILE A 15 4.67 -9.72 6.35
CA ILE A 15 5.80 -8.84 6.63
C ILE A 15 5.43 -7.76 7.65
N LEU A 16 4.24 -7.17 7.54
CA LEU A 16 3.78 -6.14 8.48
C LEU A 16 3.57 -6.69 9.89
N VAL A 17 2.94 -7.86 10.00
CA VAL A 17 2.54 -8.47 11.28
C VAL A 17 3.51 -9.61 11.59
N ASN A 18 4.64 -9.27 12.17
CA ASN A 18 5.68 -10.24 12.58
C ASN A 18 5.68 -10.57 14.07
N GLU A 19 4.76 -10.01 14.83
CA GLU A 19 4.57 -10.23 16.26
C GLU A 19 3.09 -10.27 16.63
N LYS A 20 2.76 -10.80 17.80
CA LYS A 20 1.39 -10.80 18.33
C LYS A 20 1.00 -9.40 18.76
N THR A 21 -0.12 -8.91 18.24
CA THR A 21 -0.67 -7.60 18.58
C THR A 21 -2.14 -7.72 18.99
N LYS A 22 -2.63 -6.74 19.78
CA LYS A 22 -4.04 -6.66 20.23
C LYS A 22 -4.50 -5.22 20.21
N ASN A 23 -5.81 -5.02 20.01
CA ASN A 23 -6.46 -3.72 20.03
C ASN A 23 -5.83 -2.72 19.06
N VAL A 24 -5.46 -3.18 17.88
CA VAL A 24 -4.84 -2.36 16.85
C VAL A 24 -5.85 -1.90 15.81
N THR A 25 -5.57 -0.79 15.18
CA THR A 25 -6.35 -0.22 14.09
C THR A 25 -5.68 -0.49 12.75
N CYS A 26 -6.49 -0.90 11.76
CA CYS A 26 -6.06 -1.19 10.40
C CYS A 26 -6.81 -0.29 9.43
N TYR A 27 -6.11 0.35 8.51
CA TYR A 27 -6.69 1.32 7.58
C TYR A 27 -6.21 1.08 6.15
N ASP A 28 -7.13 1.24 5.21
CA ASP A 28 -6.83 1.31 3.78
C ASP A 28 -7.54 2.53 3.17
N PRO A 29 -6.78 3.54 2.65
CA PRO A 29 -7.33 4.76 2.06
C PRO A 29 -7.90 4.56 0.64
N SER A 30 -7.73 3.38 0.06
CA SER A 30 -8.23 2.99 -1.28
C SER A 30 -8.66 1.53 -1.28
N ALA A 31 -9.52 1.17 -0.35
CA ALA A 31 -9.74 -0.21 0.10
C ALA A 31 -10.28 -1.18 -0.95
N GLY A 32 -10.99 -0.70 -1.97
CA GLY A 32 -11.68 -1.58 -2.90
C GLY A 32 -12.62 -2.53 -2.16
N SER A 33 -12.58 -3.80 -2.50
CA SER A 33 -13.35 -4.85 -1.83
C SER A 33 -12.75 -5.32 -0.49
N GLY A 34 -11.58 -4.79 -0.10
CA GLY A 34 -10.95 -5.07 1.18
C GLY A 34 -10.02 -6.27 1.23
N THR A 35 -9.51 -6.73 0.10
CA THR A 35 -8.61 -7.90 0.07
C THR A 35 -7.38 -7.71 0.98
N LEU A 36 -6.74 -6.56 0.96
CA LEU A 36 -5.60 -6.26 1.84
C LEU A 36 -6.01 -6.24 3.31
N LEU A 37 -7.10 -5.54 3.64
CA LEU A 37 -7.60 -5.44 5.02
C LEU A 37 -8.02 -6.79 5.59
N MET A 38 -8.66 -7.65 4.80
CA MET A 38 -9.07 -8.99 5.25
C MET A 38 -7.86 -9.89 5.53
N ASN A 39 -6.84 -9.88 4.67
CA ASN A 39 -5.60 -10.62 4.91
C ASN A 39 -4.87 -10.10 6.15
N LEU A 40 -4.83 -8.79 6.34
CA LEU A 40 -4.22 -8.15 7.52
C LEU A 40 -4.96 -8.54 8.81
N ALA A 41 -6.30 -8.43 8.82
CA ALA A 41 -7.13 -8.81 9.95
C ALA A 41 -6.98 -10.29 10.30
N HIS A 42 -6.95 -11.16 9.30
CA HIS A 42 -6.73 -12.60 9.50
C HIS A 42 -5.34 -12.89 10.12
N LYS A 43 -4.32 -12.17 9.67
CA LYS A 43 -2.96 -12.33 10.22
C LYS A 43 -2.84 -11.85 11.67
N ILE A 44 -3.55 -10.77 12.03
CA ILE A 44 -3.57 -10.22 13.39
C ILE A 44 -4.47 -11.06 14.32
N GLY A 45 -5.56 -11.58 13.80
CA GLY A 45 -6.72 -12.12 14.51
C GLY A 45 -7.85 -11.10 14.54
N GLU A 46 -9.03 -11.50 14.06
CA GLU A 46 -10.18 -10.63 13.83
C GLU A 46 -10.64 -9.91 15.11
N GLU A 47 -10.52 -10.62 16.25
CA GLU A 47 -10.85 -10.08 17.59
C GLU A 47 -9.83 -9.06 18.13
N ASN A 48 -8.66 -8.96 17.50
CA ASN A 48 -7.55 -8.12 17.94
C ASN A 48 -7.40 -6.82 17.14
N CYS A 49 -8.26 -6.57 16.17
CA CYS A 49 -8.18 -5.40 15.32
C CYS A 49 -9.53 -4.77 15.00
N THR A 50 -9.49 -3.50 14.65
CA THR A 50 -10.64 -2.73 14.13
C THR A 50 -10.27 -2.22 12.73
N ILE A 51 -11.19 -2.38 11.78
CA ILE A 51 -10.98 -2.02 10.37
C ILE A 51 -11.57 -0.64 10.09
N TYR A 52 -10.83 0.15 9.33
CA TYR A 52 -11.21 1.45 8.81
C TYR A 52 -10.90 1.49 7.32
N SER A 53 -11.77 2.08 6.53
CA SER A 53 -11.52 2.23 5.10
C SER A 53 -12.16 3.47 4.51
N GLU A 54 -11.54 3.94 3.45
CA GLU A 54 -12.09 4.94 2.54
C GLU A 54 -11.99 4.41 1.11
N ASP A 55 -13.01 4.65 0.31
CA ASP A 55 -13.03 4.37 -1.13
C ASP A 55 -14.07 5.24 -1.81
N ILE A 56 -13.79 5.65 -3.04
CA ILE A 56 -14.73 6.46 -3.84
C ILE A 56 -15.90 5.63 -4.39
N SER A 57 -15.73 4.32 -4.49
CA SER A 57 -16.70 3.39 -5.08
C SER A 57 -17.69 2.86 -4.05
N GLN A 58 -18.97 3.15 -4.24
CA GLN A 58 -20.03 2.59 -3.42
C GLN A 58 -20.11 1.06 -3.54
N LYS A 59 -19.91 0.54 -4.75
CA LYS A 59 -19.90 -0.92 -4.99
C LYS A 59 -18.79 -1.60 -4.19
N SER A 60 -17.58 -1.05 -4.22
CA SER A 60 -16.44 -1.56 -3.45
C SER A 60 -16.73 -1.52 -1.94
N SER A 61 -17.24 -0.41 -1.44
CA SER A 61 -17.59 -0.26 -0.02
C SER A 61 -18.65 -1.28 0.42
N ASN A 62 -19.64 -1.57 -0.41
CA ASN A 62 -20.67 -2.58 -0.12
C ASN A 62 -20.07 -4.00 -0.11
N MET A 63 -19.15 -4.30 -1.06
CA MET A 63 -18.43 -5.59 -1.06
C MET A 63 -17.56 -5.75 0.19
N LEU A 64 -16.88 -4.69 0.62
CA LEU A 64 -16.10 -4.71 1.85
C LEU A 64 -16.98 -4.97 3.09
N ARG A 65 -18.15 -4.32 3.19
CA ARG A 65 -19.10 -4.59 4.29
C ARG A 65 -19.53 -6.05 4.31
N LEU A 66 -19.81 -6.64 3.15
CA LEU A 66 -20.12 -8.07 3.06
C LEU A 66 -18.96 -8.93 3.53
N ASN A 67 -17.74 -8.61 3.12
CA ASN A 67 -16.54 -9.33 3.56
C ASN A 67 -16.32 -9.21 5.08
N LEU A 68 -16.62 -8.07 5.69
CA LEU A 68 -16.57 -7.91 7.14
C LEU A 68 -17.56 -8.83 7.86
N ILE A 69 -18.78 -8.96 7.33
CA ILE A 69 -19.80 -9.88 7.88
C ILE A 69 -19.29 -11.34 7.82
N LEU A 70 -18.77 -11.75 6.66
CA LEU A 70 -18.30 -13.11 6.44
C LEU A 70 -17.04 -13.47 7.27
N ASN A 71 -16.31 -12.48 7.76
CA ASN A 71 -15.08 -12.66 8.53
C ASN A 71 -15.19 -12.23 10.00
N ASN A 72 -16.40 -12.17 10.54
CA ASN A 72 -16.65 -11.83 11.96
C ASN A 72 -16.11 -10.44 12.39
N LEU A 73 -16.10 -9.49 11.46
CA LEU A 73 -15.64 -8.11 11.66
C LEU A 73 -16.80 -7.09 11.61
N THR A 74 -18.01 -7.52 11.91
CA THR A 74 -19.21 -6.69 11.87
C THR A 74 -19.13 -5.38 12.69
N PRO A 75 -18.42 -5.32 13.82
CA PRO A 75 -18.24 -4.07 14.57
C PRO A 75 -17.52 -2.97 13.76
N SER A 76 -16.76 -3.33 12.74
CA SER A 76 -16.04 -2.38 11.87
C SER A 76 -16.90 -1.82 10.72
N ILE A 77 -18.10 -2.32 10.48
CA ILE A 77 -18.98 -1.87 9.39
C ILE A 77 -19.22 -0.35 9.40
N PRO A 78 -19.46 0.32 10.54
CA PRO A 78 -19.64 1.78 10.57
C PRO A 78 -18.41 2.57 10.12
N ASN A 79 -17.23 1.95 10.11
CA ASN A 79 -15.97 2.59 9.76
C ASN A 79 -15.65 2.57 8.26
N ILE A 80 -16.53 1.99 7.45
CA ILE A 80 -16.39 1.89 5.99
C ILE A 80 -17.03 3.11 5.36
N ILE A 81 -16.19 4.01 4.86
CA ILE A 81 -16.60 5.33 4.39
C ILE A 81 -16.46 5.43 2.87
N LYS A 82 -17.53 5.90 2.23
CA LYS A 82 -17.46 6.30 0.81
C LYS A 82 -17.04 7.76 0.72
N THR A 83 -15.82 8.00 0.24
CA THR A 83 -15.32 9.37 0.03
C THR A 83 -14.18 9.38 -0.98
N ASN A 84 -13.85 10.55 -1.51
CA ASN A 84 -12.58 10.80 -2.18
C ASN A 84 -11.54 11.11 -1.10
N THR A 85 -10.74 10.12 -0.76
CA THR A 85 -9.72 10.20 0.30
C THR A 85 -8.72 11.34 0.09
N ILE A 86 -8.38 11.63 -1.14
CA ILE A 86 -7.40 12.69 -1.46
C ILE A 86 -8.01 14.06 -1.23
N LEU A 87 -9.20 14.30 -1.76
CA LEU A 87 -9.89 15.60 -1.68
C LEU A 87 -10.57 15.83 -0.32
N ASN A 88 -11.30 14.83 0.18
CA ASN A 88 -12.14 14.92 1.36
C ASN A 88 -11.92 13.72 2.29
N PRO A 89 -10.74 13.58 2.92
CA PRO A 89 -10.48 12.48 3.83
C PRO A 89 -11.38 12.55 5.06
N PHE A 90 -12.09 11.47 5.34
CA PHE A 90 -12.94 11.37 6.53
C PHE A 90 -12.11 11.18 7.80
N TYR A 91 -11.01 10.42 7.70
CA TYR A 91 -10.14 10.09 8.83
C TYR A 91 -8.89 10.97 8.92
N LEU A 92 -8.96 12.24 8.48
CA LEU A 92 -7.81 13.14 8.48
C LEU A 92 -7.15 13.28 9.87
N ASP A 93 -7.96 13.33 10.92
CA ASP A 93 -7.49 13.54 12.30
C ASP A 93 -7.24 12.23 13.07
N LYS A 94 -7.42 11.08 12.43
CA LYS A 94 -7.17 9.78 13.03
C LYS A 94 -5.82 9.22 12.59
N LYS A 95 -5.11 8.59 13.53
CA LYS A 95 -3.86 7.84 13.27
C LYS A 95 -4.09 6.35 13.46
N PHE A 96 -3.34 5.55 12.71
CA PHE A 96 -3.55 4.11 12.62
C PHE A 96 -2.27 3.34 12.91
N ASP A 97 -2.43 2.14 13.49
CA ASP A 97 -1.34 1.23 13.81
C ASP A 97 -0.82 0.53 12.54
N TYR A 98 -1.72 0.12 11.66
CA TYR A 98 -1.39 -0.53 10.38
C TYR A 98 -2.14 0.15 9.23
N VAL A 99 -1.41 0.44 8.16
CA VAL A 99 -1.98 0.94 6.91
C VAL A 99 -1.51 0.06 5.76
N VAL A 100 -2.45 -0.42 4.97
CA VAL A 100 -2.18 -1.16 3.73
C VAL A 100 -2.88 -0.48 2.58
N SER A 101 -2.26 -0.45 1.41
CA SER A 101 -2.88 0.14 0.23
C SER A 101 -2.30 -0.40 -1.07
N ASN A 102 -3.18 -0.62 -2.02
CA ASN A 102 -2.88 -0.74 -3.43
C ASN A 102 -3.61 0.41 -4.15
N PRO A 103 -3.05 1.64 -4.12
CA PRO A 103 -3.72 2.81 -4.66
C PRO A 103 -3.74 2.81 -6.18
N PRO A 104 -4.65 3.55 -6.82
CA PRO A 104 -4.54 3.83 -8.24
C PRO A 104 -3.21 4.54 -8.53
N PHE A 105 -2.51 4.13 -9.59
CA PHE A 105 -1.22 4.73 -9.93
C PHE A 105 -1.40 6.05 -10.68
N LYS A 106 -2.32 6.08 -11.62
CA LYS A 106 -2.59 7.21 -12.50
C LYS A 106 -4.08 7.50 -12.56
N LEU A 107 -4.41 8.76 -12.41
CA LEU A 107 -5.79 9.23 -12.49
C LEU A 107 -5.76 10.72 -12.86
N ASP A 108 -6.69 11.17 -13.68
CA ASP A 108 -6.94 12.60 -13.88
C ASP A 108 -7.61 13.17 -12.63
N PHE A 109 -6.89 14.03 -11.93
CA PHE A 109 -7.43 14.83 -10.81
C PHE A 109 -7.24 16.33 -11.03
N SER A 110 -7.10 16.72 -12.31
CA SER A 110 -6.92 18.13 -12.68
C SER A 110 -8.06 19.04 -12.20
N ASP A 111 -9.27 18.51 -12.09
CA ASP A 111 -10.46 19.27 -11.68
C ASP A 111 -10.38 19.78 -10.24
N PHE A 112 -9.69 19.07 -9.36
CA PHE A 112 -9.55 19.45 -7.94
C PHE A 112 -8.09 19.57 -7.48
N ARG A 113 -7.14 19.53 -8.42
CA ARG A 113 -5.70 19.58 -8.09
C ARG A 113 -5.34 20.82 -7.26
N ASP A 114 -5.85 21.99 -7.64
CA ASP A 114 -5.51 23.24 -6.96
C ASP A 114 -6.16 23.36 -5.57
N ASP A 115 -7.29 22.68 -5.34
CA ASP A 115 -7.93 22.59 -4.03
C ASP A 115 -7.08 21.83 -3.01
N LEU A 116 -6.12 21.04 -3.47
CA LEU A 116 -5.19 20.30 -2.61
C LEU A 116 -4.07 21.19 -2.04
N GLU A 117 -3.80 22.35 -2.64
CA GLU A 117 -2.79 23.30 -2.18
C GLU A 117 -3.36 24.26 -1.13
N ASN A 118 -3.61 23.77 0.08
CA ASN A 118 -4.10 24.55 1.20
C ASN A 118 -3.26 24.29 2.47
N ASP A 119 -3.45 25.10 3.50
CA ASP A 119 -2.64 25.02 4.73
C ASP A 119 -2.79 23.68 5.49
N ILE A 120 -3.97 23.06 5.43
CA ILE A 120 -4.23 21.76 6.05
C ILE A 120 -3.39 20.70 5.35
N ASN A 121 -3.33 20.73 4.02
CA ASN A 121 -2.62 19.75 3.22
C ASN A 121 -1.09 19.97 3.14
N LYS A 122 -0.56 21.11 3.54
CA LYS A 122 0.90 21.35 3.54
C LYS A 122 1.67 20.30 4.35
N LYS A 123 1.14 19.87 5.49
CA LYS A 123 1.74 18.81 6.30
C LYS A 123 1.48 17.42 5.72
N ARG A 124 0.29 17.22 5.17
CA ARG A 124 -0.15 15.95 4.58
C ARG A 124 0.62 15.66 3.29
N PHE A 125 0.72 16.64 2.40
CA PHE A 125 1.42 16.55 1.10
C PHE A 125 2.76 17.31 1.13
N PHE A 126 3.61 16.94 2.09
CA PHE A 126 4.88 17.62 2.36
C PHE A 126 5.86 17.62 1.19
N ALA A 127 5.80 16.62 0.32
CA ALA A 127 6.65 16.51 -0.86
C ALA A 127 6.07 17.22 -2.09
N GLY A 128 4.82 17.67 -2.01
CA GLY A 128 4.11 18.41 -3.05
C GLY A 128 2.99 17.62 -3.71
N VAL A 129 2.27 18.32 -4.59
CA VAL A 129 1.16 17.81 -5.39
C VAL A 129 1.61 17.77 -6.86
N PRO A 130 1.39 16.66 -7.59
CA PRO A 130 1.75 16.59 -9.01
C PRO A 130 1.13 17.72 -9.83
N ASN A 131 1.90 18.28 -10.76
CA ASN A 131 1.41 19.32 -11.63
C ASN A 131 0.45 18.76 -12.68
N ILE A 132 -0.46 19.64 -13.15
CA ILE A 132 -1.35 19.30 -14.26
C ILE A 132 -0.54 19.34 -15.56
N PRO A 133 -0.40 18.23 -16.29
CA PRO A 133 0.30 18.23 -17.58
C PRO A 133 -0.53 18.92 -18.66
N LYS A 134 0.13 19.47 -19.68
CA LYS A 134 -0.53 20.09 -20.83
C LYS A 134 -1.39 19.11 -21.63
N SER A 135 -1.01 17.84 -21.64
CA SER A 135 -1.73 16.75 -22.29
C SER A 135 -1.62 15.48 -21.44
N LYS A 136 -2.50 14.50 -21.69
CA LYS A 136 -2.51 13.20 -20.96
C LYS A 136 -2.72 13.38 -19.46
N LYS A 137 -3.73 14.17 -19.08
CA LYS A 137 -4.10 14.38 -17.67
C LYS A 137 -4.37 13.07 -16.92
N GLU A 138 -4.85 12.05 -17.62
CA GLU A 138 -5.04 10.68 -17.10
C GLU A 138 -3.73 10.02 -16.62
N SER A 139 -2.57 10.58 -16.97
CA SER A 139 -1.26 10.07 -16.51
C SER A 139 -0.77 10.70 -15.20
N MET A 140 -1.54 11.59 -14.59
CA MET A 140 -1.17 12.22 -13.32
C MET A 140 -0.97 11.18 -12.23
N ALA A 141 0.18 11.24 -11.54
CA ALA A 141 0.63 10.23 -10.58
C ALA A 141 -0.06 10.38 -9.21
N ILE A 142 -1.34 10.05 -9.14
CA ILE A 142 -2.14 10.18 -7.91
C ILE A 142 -1.61 9.29 -6.77
N TYR A 143 -0.93 8.19 -7.07
CA TYR A 143 -0.34 7.31 -6.04
C TYR A 143 0.65 8.05 -5.12
N LEU A 144 1.30 9.10 -5.61
CA LEU A 144 2.20 9.93 -4.80
C LEU A 144 1.46 10.69 -3.69
N LEU A 145 0.20 11.06 -3.92
CA LEU A 145 -0.66 11.65 -2.90
C LEU A 145 -1.11 10.59 -1.88
N PHE A 146 -1.42 9.39 -2.33
CA PHE A 146 -1.75 8.27 -1.43
C PHE A 146 -0.58 7.90 -0.51
N ILE A 147 0.65 7.82 -1.02
CA ILE A 147 1.82 7.54 -0.18
C ILE A 147 1.97 8.61 0.91
N GLN A 148 1.88 9.89 0.55
CA GLN A 148 2.01 10.99 1.49
C GLN A 148 0.87 10.98 2.52
N HIS A 149 -0.36 10.71 2.10
CA HIS A 149 -1.50 10.54 2.98
C HIS A 149 -1.29 9.39 3.97
N ILE A 150 -0.77 8.26 3.51
CA ILE A 150 -0.46 7.10 4.35
C ILE A 150 0.59 7.45 5.40
N MET A 151 1.69 8.10 4.99
CA MET A 151 2.73 8.56 5.93
C MET A 151 2.14 9.49 7.00
N TYR A 152 1.23 10.38 6.60
CA TYR A 152 0.52 11.28 7.53
C TYR A 152 -0.44 10.53 8.47
N SER A 153 -1.03 9.43 8.03
CA SER A 153 -2.06 8.67 8.76
C SER A 153 -1.48 7.66 9.76
N LEU A 154 -0.16 7.44 9.77
CA LEU A 154 0.46 6.49 10.68
C LEU A 154 0.58 7.05 12.10
N ASP A 155 0.24 6.24 13.09
CA ASP A 155 0.48 6.53 14.51
C ASP A 155 1.98 6.51 14.83
N THR A 156 2.36 6.85 16.04
CA THR A 156 3.76 6.96 16.49
C THR A 156 4.58 5.69 16.30
N LYS A 157 3.96 4.52 16.36
CA LYS A 157 4.54 3.19 16.12
C LYS A 157 3.94 2.51 14.88
N GLY A 158 3.32 3.30 14.01
CA GLY A 158 2.59 2.79 12.86
C GLY A 158 3.49 2.14 11.82
N LYS A 159 2.90 1.15 11.13
CA LYS A 159 3.53 0.40 10.03
C LYS A 159 2.64 0.42 8.80
N ALA A 160 3.25 0.50 7.63
CA ALA A 160 2.51 0.46 6.37
C ALA A 160 3.17 -0.42 5.32
N ALA A 161 2.34 -0.93 4.42
CA ALA A 161 2.79 -1.57 3.18
C ALA A 161 1.97 -1.00 2.02
N ILE A 162 2.66 -0.55 0.98
CA ILE A 162 2.07 0.17 -0.14
C ILE A 162 2.58 -0.42 -1.43
N VAL A 163 1.66 -0.78 -2.33
CA VAL A 163 2.00 -1.16 -3.71
C VAL A 163 2.24 0.11 -4.53
N VAL A 164 3.38 0.18 -5.18
CA VAL A 164 3.80 1.32 -6.00
C VAL A 164 4.32 0.85 -7.35
N PRO A 165 4.26 1.67 -8.40
CA PRO A 165 4.99 1.36 -9.63
C PRO A 165 6.49 1.38 -9.36
N THR A 166 7.25 0.46 -9.96
CA THR A 166 8.71 0.36 -9.74
C THR A 166 9.44 1.65 -10.08
N GLY A 167 8.91 2.47 -10.99
CA GLY A 167 9.43 3.81 -11.28
C GLY A 167 9.54 4.74 -10.07
N PHE A 168 8.73 4.51 -9.02
CA PHE A 168 8.86 5.24 -7.76
C PHE A 168 10.21 5.04 -7.09
N ILE A 169 10.78 3.83 -7.20
CA ILE A 169 12.05 3.47 -6.57
C ILE A 169 13.24 4.07 -7.34
N THR A 170 13.10 4.21 -8.64
CA THR A 170 14.22 4.58 -9.54
C THR A 170 14.24 6.06 -9.95
N ALA A 171 13.18 6.81 -9.73
CA ALA A 171 13.09 8.23 -10.08
C ALA A 171 14.18 9.07 -9.40
N GLN A 172 14.95 9.83 -10.19
CA GLN A 172 16.09 10.61 -9.71
C GLN A 172 15.74 12.03 -9.26
N SER A 173 14.49 12.44 -9.44
CA SER A 173 14.01 13.79 -9.11
C SER A 173 12.53 13.78 -8.76
N GLY A 174 11.99 14.95 -8.46
CA GLY A 174 10.56 15.15 -8.26
C GLY A 174 10.04 14.71 -6.89
N ILE A 175 8.73 14.51 -6.82
CA ILE A 175 8.02 14.15 -5.59
C ILE A 175 8.46 12.77 -5.09
N GLU A 176 8.68 11.83 -5.99
CA GLU A 176 9.14 10.46 -5.70
C GLU A 176 10.44 10.48 -4.89
N ARG A 177 11.42 11.25 -5.34
CA ARG A 177 12.69 11.38 -4.63
C ARG A 177 12.52 12.02 -3.26
N LYS A 178 11.75 13.10 -3.16
CA LYS A 178 11.48 13.78 -1.88
C LYS A 178 10.81 12.84 -0.87
N ILE A 179 9.89 11.99 -1.30
CA ILE A 179 9.25 11.00 -0.41
C ILE A 179 10.28 9.98 0.07
N ARG A 180 11.12 9.44 -0.82
CA ARG A 180 12.15 8.46 -0.44
C ARG A 180 13.19 9.08 0.52
N GLU A 181 13.64 10.30 0.24
CA GLU A 181 14.56 11.04 1.14
C GLU A 181 13.94 11.20 2.53
N ALA A 182 12.66 11.62 2.61
CA ALA A 182 11.96 11.75 3.88
C ALA A 182 11.83 10.42 4.64
N LEU A 183 11.56 9.31 3.95
CA LEU A 183 11.50 7.98 4.56
C LEU A 183 12.84 7.56 5.16
N ILE A 184 13.95 7.87 4.47
CA ILE A 184 15.30 7.56 4.93
C ILE A 184 15.72 8.48 6.08
N GLU A 185 15.54 9.78 5.94
CA GLU A 185 15.92 10.78 6.95
C GLU A 185 15.15 10.60 8.28
N ARG A 186 13.91 10.16 8.21
CA ARG A 186 13.08 9.87 9.39
C ARG A 186 13.32 8.47 9.97
N ASN A 187 14.15 7.64 9.34
CA ASN A 187 14.34 6.22 9.66
C ASN A 187 13.03 5.41 9.63
N TRP A 188 12.17 5.68 8.65
CA TRP A 188 10.88 5.00 8.50
C TRP A 188 10.89 3.92 7.41
N LEU A 189 11.88 3.89 6.54
CA LEU A 189 11.97 2.88 5.50
C LEU A 189 12.48 1.55 6.07
N ARG A 190 11.60 0.57 6.15
CA ARG A 190 11.97 -0.79 6.54
C ARG A 190 12.57 -1.57 5.38
N GLY A 191 12.01 -1.43 4.20
CA GLY A 191 12.51 -2.08 3.00
C GLY A 191 11.58 -1.99 1.81
N VAL A 192 12.02 -2.61 0.72
CA VAL A 192 11.31 -2.66 -0.56
C VAL A 192 11.42 -4.05 -1.14
N VAL A 193 10.31 -4.55 -1.71
CA VAL A 193 10.27 -5.79 -2.49
C VAL A 193 9.88 -5.45 -3.93
N SER A 194 10.76 -5.72 -4.88
CA SER A 194 10.44 -5.68 -6.31
C SER A 194 9.75 -6.97 -6.70
N MET A 195 8.51 -6.87 -7.18
CA MET A 195 7.67 -8.03 -7.50
C MET A 195 7.91 -8.51 -8.95
N PRO A 196 7.57 -9.77 -9.25
CA PRO A 196 7.60 -10.29 -10.62
C PRO A 196 6.70 -9.48 -11.55
N SER A 197 7.08 -9.39 -12.84
CA SER A 197 6.18 -8.85 -13.86
C SER A 197 4.89 -9.67 -13.95
N ASN A 198 3.80 -9.03 -14.36
CA ASN A 198 2.47 -9.66 -14.49
C ASN A 198 1.92 -10.29 -13.19
N ILE A 199 2.44 -9.90 -12.01
CA ILE A 199 1.83 -10.32 -10.74
C ILE A 199 0.41 -9.77 -10.60
N PHE A 200 0.15 -8.60 -11.19
CA PHE A 200 -1.19 -8.06 -11.43
C PHE A 200 -1.57 -8.32 -12.88
N ALA A 201 -2.50 -9.21 -13.14
CA ALA A 201 -2.89 -9.66 -14.47
C ALA A 201 -3.42 -8.55 -15.41
N SER A 202 -3.81 -7.42 -14.87
CA SER A 202 -4.45 -6.32 -15.61
C SER A 202 -3.51 -5.17 -15.97
N THR A 203 -2.25 -5.16 -15.52
CA THR A 203 -1.32 -4.07 -15.77
C THR A 203 0.01 -4.59 -16.27
N GLY A 204 0.52 -4.01 -17.37
CA GLY A 204 1.89 -4.24 -17.83
C GLY A 204 2.95 -3.48 -17.00
N THR A 205 2.55 -2.82 -15.93
CA THR A 205 3.44 -2.03 -15.07
C THR A 205 4.09 -2.94 -14.04
N ASN A 206 5.41 -2.90 -13.96
CA ASN A 206 6.14 -3.55 -12.88
C ASN A 206 5.87 -2.83 -11.56
N VAL A 207 5.63 -3.59 -10.51
CA VAL A 207 5.30 -3.07 -9.19
C VAL A 207 6.33 -3.45 -8.14
N SER A 208 6.44 -2.61 -7.14
CA SER A 208 7.20 -2.86 -5.92
C SER A 208 6.30 -2.63 -4.72
N ILE A 209 6.66 -3.22 -3.58
CA ILE A 209 5.99 -2.99 -2.31
C ILE A 209 6.96 -2.24 -1.41
N VAL A 210 6.54 -1.08 -0.92
CA VAL A 210 7.30 -0.28 0.05
C VAL A 210 6.77 -0.58 1.45
N PHE A 211 7.66 -0.95 2.36
CA PHE A 211 7.36 -1.18 3.76
C PHE A 211 7.87 -0.03 4.61
N ILE A 212 6.95 0.58 5.35
CA ILE A 212 7.21 1.70 6.26
C ILE A 212 7.01 1.21 7.69
N ASP A 213 7.95 1.54 8.57
CA ASP A 213 7.88 1.24 9.99
C ASP A 213 8.49 2.42 10.76
N LYS A 214 7.68 3.11 11.56
CA LYS A 214 8.18 4.24 12.35
C LYS A 214 9.13 3.85 13.48
N GLU A 215 9.23 2.57 13.78
CA GLU A 215 10.21 1.97 14.70
C GLU A 215 11.27 1.15 13.93
N ALA A 216 11.47 1.41 12.63
CA ALA A 216 12.44 0.70 11.83
C ALA A 216 13.86 0.83 12.41
N ASP A 217 14.61 -0.25 12.25
CA ASP A 217 16.04 -0.25 12.56
C ASP A 217 16.78 0.68 11.59
N SER A 218 17.35 1.75 12.12
CA SER A 218 18.04 2.75 11.32
C SER A 218 19.31 2.24 10.63
N GLU A 219 19.82 1.10 11.04
CA GLU A 219 21.06 0.54 10.49
C GLU A 219 20.82 -0.39 9.29
N LYS A 220 19.59 -0.88 9.10
CA LYS A 220 19.29 -1.90 8.08
C LYS A 220 17.99 -1.61 7.33
N ILE A 221 18.13 -1.37 6.05
CA ILE A 221 17.03 -1.36 5.09
C ILE A 221 17.16 -2.61 4.23
N VAL A 222 16.09 -3.39 4.10
CA VAL A 222 16.10 -4.62 3.32
C VAL A 222 15.58 -4.37 1.90
N LEU A 223 16.37 -4.70 0.90
CA LEU A 223 15.94 -4.65 -0.49
C LEU A 223 15.87 -6.08 -1.04
N VAL A 224 14.69 -6.47 -1.54
CA VAL A 224 14.44 -7.80 -2.10
C VAL A 224 14.10 -7.69 -3.58
N ASP A 225 14.85 -8.38 -4.41
CA ASP A 225 14.52 -8.55 -5.83
C ASP A 225 13.83 -9.89 -6.08
N ALA A 226 12.52 -9.88 -6.05
CA ALA A 226 11.68 -11.02 -6.39
C ALA A 226 11.26 -11.05 -7.87
N SER A 227 11.83 -10.18 -8.71
CA SER A 227 11.41 -10.03 -10.12
C SER A 227 11.57 -11.31 -10.96
N LYS A 228 12.49 -12.20 -10.56
CA LYS A 228 12.76 -13.47 -11.22
C LYS A 228 11.93 -14.65 -10.69
N LEU A 229 11.14 -14.45 -9.62
CA LEU A 229 10.33 -15.51 -9.04
C LEU A 229 9.01 -15.70 -9.80
N GLY A 230 8.40 -16.85 -9.57
CA GLY A 230 7.10 -17.20 -10.10
C GLY A 230 7.15 -17.82 -11.48
N GLN A 231 6.00 -18.36 -11.87
CA GLN A 231 5.77 -18.91 -13.19
C GLN A 231 4.67 -18.13 -13.88
N THR A 232 4.94 -17.68 -15.10
CA THR A 232 3.94 -16.99 -15.91
C THR A 232 3.00 -18.02 -16.55
N ILE A 233 1.72 -17.88 -16.27
CA ILE A 233 0.66 -18.68 -16.86
C ILE A 233 -0.24 -17.83 -17.75
N LYS A 234 -0.96 -18.45 -18.67
CA LYS A 234 -1.92 -17.79 -19.55
C LYS A 234 -3.31 -17.89 -18.93
N GLU A 235 -3.93 -16.76 -18.63
CA GLU A 235 -5.29 -16.66 -18.11
C GLU A 235 -6.15 -15.90 -19.13
N GLY A 236 -6.85 -16.65 -20.00
CA GLY A 236 -7.57 -16.06 -21.14
C GLY A 236 -6.63 -15.37 -22.12
N LYS A 237 -6.82 -14.07 -22.33
CA LYS A 237 -5.95 -13.21 -23.18
C LYS A 237 -4.77 -12.61 -22.44
N ASN A 238 -4.73 -12.71 -21.11
CA ASN A 238 -3.73 -12.07 -20.26
C ASN A 238 -2.68 -13.07 -19.78
N GLN A 239 -1.50 -12.55 -19.46
CA GLN A 239 -0.47 -13.29 -18.75
C GLN A 239 -0.56 -12.94 -17.25
N LYS A 240 -0.37 -13.94 -16.40
CA LYS A 240 -0.35 -13.80 -14.95
C LYS A 240 0.82 -14.57 -14.38
N THR A 241 1.58 -13.96 -13.49
CA THR A 241 2.63 -14.64 -12.73
C THR A 241 2.08 -15.17 -11.42
N VAL A 242 2.35 -16.43 -11.13
CA VAL A 242 1.92 -17.13 -9.92
C VAL A 242 3.15 -17.51 -9.12
N LEU A 243 3.17 -17.16 -7.85
CA LEU A 243 4.19 -17.54 -6.88
C LEU A 243 3.79 -18.86 -6.19
N THR A 244 4.77 -19.72 -5.94
CA THR A 244 4.59 -20.85 -5.04
C THR A 244 4.58 -20.39 -3.58
N ALA A 245 4.06 -21.23 -2.67
CA ALA A 245 4.11 -20.96 -1.23
C ALA A 245 5.55 -20.81 -0.73
N THR A 246 6.49 -21.58 -1.28
CA THR A 246 7.93 -21.49 -0.96
C THR A 246 8.54 -20.16 -1.40
N GLU A 247 8.18 -19.67 -2.59
CA GLU A 247 8.64 -18.37 -3.09
C GLU A 247 8.07 -17.21 -2.28
N GLU A 248 6.78 -17.26 -1.91
CA GLU A 248 6.17 -16.28 -1.00
C GLU A 248 6.93 -16.25 0.34
N GLN A 249 7.20 -17.42 0.92
CA GLN A 249 7.90 -17.54 2.20
C GLN A 249 9.34 -17.03 2.12
N ARG A 250 10.04 -17.25 1.02
CA ARG A 250 11.38 -16.71 0.78
C ARG A 250 11.42 -15.19 0.83
N ILE A 251 10.43 -14.53 0.22
CA ILE A 251 10.28 -13.06 0.27
C ILE A 251 10.03 -12.61 1.72
N ILE A 252 9.10 -13.27 2.41
CA ILE A 252 8.73 -12.94 3.79
C ILE A 252 9.94 -13.10 4.72
N ASP A 253 10.68 -14.19 4.61
CA ASP A 253 11.84 -14.48 5.44
C ASP A 253 12.98 -13.48 5.19
N ALA A 254 13.26 -13.12 3.95
CA ALA A 254 14.27 -12.11 3.61
C ALA A 254 13.97 -10.77 4.31
N MET A 255 12.74 -10.34 4.29
CA MET A 255 12.30 -9.09 4.94
C MET A 255 12.30 -9.18 6.46
N ASN A 256 11.78 -10.28 7.04
CA ASN A 256 11.60 -10.40 8.49
C ASN A 256 12.92 -10.76 9.21
N GLN A 257 13.78 -11.57 8.58
CA GLN A 257 15.06 -11.99 9.16
C GLN A 257 16.21 -11.03 8.80
N LYS A 258 15.96 -10.03 7.94
CA LYS A 258 16.97 -9.08 7.43
C LYS A 258 18.22 -9.81 6.91
N LYS A 259 18.00 -10.88 6.15
CA LYS A 259 19.03 -11.78 5.65
C LYS A 259 19.43 -11.38 4.23
N ALA A 260 20.71 -11.14 4.04
CA ALA A 260 21.29 -10.99 2.71
C ALA A 260 21.42 -12.35 2.01
N GLU A 261 21.01 -12.41 0.75
CA GLU A 261 21.12 -13.57 -0.12
C GLU A 261 21.54 -13.10 -1.51
N GLU A 262 22.61 -13.67 -2.05
CA GLU A 262 23.17 -13.29 -3.36
C GLU A 262 22.09 -13.30 -4.45
N ASP A 263 22.08 -12.27 -5.28
CA ASP A 263 21.11 -12.03 -6.36
C ASP A 263 19.62 -12.00 -5.93
N PHE A 264 19.34 -11.89 -4.63
CA PHE A 264 17.96 -11.84 -4.14
C PHE A 264 17.69 -10.76 -3.09
N SER A 265 18.52 -10.63 -2.06
CA SER A 265 18.29 -9.65 -1.00
C SER A 265 19.56 -9.04 -0.43
N VAL A 266 19.46 -7.78 -0.06
CA VAL A 266 20.56 -7.00 0.55
C VAL A 266 19.98 -6.06 1.61
#